data_835fbe20b8774a24a503198d36f9ea82
#
_entry.id   835fbe20b8774a24a503198d36f9ea82
#
_cell.length_a   1.000
_cell.length_b   1.000
_cell.length_c   1.000
_cell.angle_alpha   90.00
_cell.angle_beta   90.00
_cell.angle_gamma   90.00
#
_symmetry.space_group_name_H-M   'P 1'
#
loop_
_entity.id
_entity.type
_entity.pdbx_description
1 polymer ?
#
loop_
_entity_poly.entity_id
_entity_poly.type
_entity_poly.pdbx_seq_one_letter_code
_entity_poly.pdbx_strand_id
1 'polypeptide(L)'
;MKKVEFLPIKTEIEMPNGLQWHDKKLYVIDQKTDNIFILNEKGKKLDEFSTLCENGSGITIGDNFIWLASNGETEARPFRGSDTHISWILKLDMNSRNLISRFPTPDGGGVHGLEWDNGLLWVTAFNPTALILVNPDNFEVQFKFEIDQSPHGLAIEGEGIWCSDRVDRNIIKYNKSNGKILEKIEIPDDGPDPHGLSIKDKILWYSDAAFPNPMRPFPEIGSIELR
;
A
#
# COMPACT_ATOMS: atom_id res chain seq x y z
N MET A 1 -7.90 -22.70 10.27
CA MET A 1 -6.81 -21.72 10.19
C MET A 1 -6.15 -21.90 8.82
N LYS A 2 -6.10 -20.83 8.02
CA LYS A 2 -5.32 -20.87 6.77
C LYS A 2 -3.85 -21.02 7.14
N LYS A 3 -3.15 -21.93 6.49
CA LYS A 3 -1.70 -22.04 6.65
C LYS A 3 -1.08 -20.88 5.90
N VAL A 4 -0.56 -19.92 6.64
CA VAL A 4 0.17 -18.79 6.07
C VAL A 4 1.58 -19.29 5.76
N GLU A 5 1.91 -19.42 4.49
CA GLU A 5 3.28 -19.70 4.04
C GLU A 5 3.90 -18.40 3.61
N PHE A 6 4.93 -17.97 4.33
CA PHE A 6 5.72 -16.80 3.97
C PHE A 6 6.82 -17.24 3.01
N LEU A 7 6.72 -16.79 1.75
CA LEU A 7 7.74 -17.01 0.73
C LEU A 7 8.45 -15.68 0.48
N PRO A 8 9.45 -15.31 1.30
CA PRO A 8 10.13 -14.05 1.14
C PRO A 8 10.92 -14.00 -0.16
N ILE A 9 10.71 -12.95 -0.93
CA ILE A 9 11.55 -12.58 -2.07
C ILE A 9 12.69 -11.72 -1.52
N LYS A 10 13.92 -12.19 -1.68
CA LYS A 10 15.09 -11.38 -1.37
C LYS A 10 15.17 -10.21 -2.34
N THR A 11 15.15 -8.99 -1.82
CA THR A 11 15.15 -7.75 -2.60
C THR A 11 16.27 -6.82 -2.14
N GLU A 12 16.70 -5.93 -3.04
CA GLU A 12 17.65 -4.82 -2.75
C GLU A 12 16.92 -3.59 -2.19
N ILE A 13 15.59 -3.63 -2.06
CA ILE A 13 14.76 -2.52 -1.57
C ILE A 13 14.99 -2.39 -0.06
N GLU A 14 15.33 -1.19 0.39
CA GLU A 14 15.71 -0.95 1.78
C GLU A 14 14.52 -0.89 2.73
N MET A 15 13.37 -0.37 2.27
CA MET A 15 12.15 -0.20 3.07
C MET A 15 10.90 -0.35 2.18
N PRO A 16 10.60 -1.57 1.68
CA PRO A 16 9.46 -1.81 0.80
C PRO A 16 8.16 -1.57 1.60
N ASN A 17 7.41 -0.52 1.26
CA ASN A 17 6.19 -0.19 1.97
C ASN A 17 4.95 -0.59 1.15
N GLY A 18 4.54 0.17 0.15
CA GLY A 18 3.44 -0.20 -0.74
C GLY A 18 3.90 -1.08 -1.90
N LEU A 19 3.03 -1.97 -2.37
CA LEU A 19 3.30 -2.77 -3.56
C LEU A 19 2.03 -3.00 -4.40
N GLN A 20 2.20 -3.16 -5.73
CA GLN A 20 1.13 -3.41 -6.68
C GLN A 20 1.58 -4.32 -7.81
N TRP A 21 0.85 -5.40 -8.04
CA TRP A 21 0.98 -6.20 -9.26
C TRP A 21 0.26 -5.52 -10.43
N HIS A 22 0.98 -5.31 -11.53
CA HIS A 22 0.42 -4.82 -12.78
C HIS A 22 1.20 -5.39 -13.97
N ASP A 23 0.51 -5.93 -14.98
CA ASP A 23 1.10 -6.52 -16.20
C ASP A 23 2.30 -7.44 -15.93
N LYS A 24 2.13 -8.42 -15.03
CA LYS A 24 3.16 -9.40 -14.63
C LYS A 24 4.41 -8.79 -14.00
N LYS A 25 4.34 -7.55 -13.58
CA LYS A 25 5.41 -6.83 -12.86
C LYS A 25 4.91 -6.42 -11.49
N LEU A 26 5.79 -6.46 -10.52
CA LEU A 26 5.54 -5.97 -9.18
C LEU A 26 6.19 -4.59 -9.03
N TYR A 27 5.36 -3.59 -8.80
CA TYR A 27 5.77 -2.23 -8.48
C TYR A 27 5.84 -2.10 -6.97
N VAL A 28 6.95 -1.60 -6.45
CA VAL A 28 7.18 -1.45 -5.01
C VAL A 28 7.68 -0.05 -4.73
N ILE A 29 7.01 0.69 -3.86
CA ILE A 29 7.52 1.96 -3.37
C ILE A 29 8.43 1.72 -2.16
N ASP A 30 9.66 2.21 -2.24
CA ASP A 30 10.61 2.22 -1.14
C ASP A 30 10.45 3.52 -0.34
N GLN A 31 9.99 3.42 0.89
CA GLN A 31 9.76 4.58 1.75
C GLN A 31 11.05 5.35 2.08
N LYS A 32 12.19 4.70 2.09
CA LYS A 32 13.47 5.33 2.43
C LYS A 32 14.04 6.18 1.30
N THR A 33 13.92 5.70 0.07
CA THR A 33 14.46 6.39 -1.11
C THR A 33 13.40 7.20 -1.85
N ASP A 34 12.12 6.89 -1.65
CA ASP A 34 10.96 7.36 -2.42
C ASP A 34 11.05 6.94 -3.92
N ASN A 35 11.79 5.87 -4.20
CA ASN A 35 11.87 5.27 -5.52
C ASN A 35 10.82 4.18 -5.70
N ILE A 36 10.34 4.02 -6.92
CA ILE A 36 9.58 2.84 -7.33
C ILE A 36 10.54 1.84 -7.96
N PHE A 37 10.57 0.64 -7.41
CA PHE A 37 11.24 -0.52 -7.97
C PHE A 37 10.25 -1.37 -8.76
N ILE A 38 10.62 -1.79 -9.96
CA ILE A 38 9.83 -2.69 -10.79
C ILE A 38 10.52 -4.03 -10.84
N LEU A 39 9.86 -5.06 -10.31
CA LEU A 39 10.37 -6.42 -10.21
C LEU A 39 9.61 -7.36 -11.15
N ASN A 40 10.26 -8.42 -11.59
CA ASN A 40 9.57 -9.55 -12.23
C ASN A 40 9.01 -10.52 -11.16
N GLU A 41 8.32 -11.57 -11.64
CA GLU A 41 7.72 -12.61 -10.77
C GLU A 41 8.72 -13.38 -9.88
N LYS A 42 10.01 -13.30 -10.19
CA LYS A 42 11.09 -13.90 -9.40
C LYS A 42 11.78 -12.91 -8.45
N GLY A 43 11.24 -11.69 -8.33
CA GLY A 43 11.82 -10.64 -7.50
C GLY A 43 13.07 -9.95 -8.09
N LYS A 44 13.43 -10.26 -9.35
CA LYS A 44 14.56 -9.59 -10.01
C LYS A 44 14.15 -8.18 -10.45
N LYS A 45 14.96 -7.18 -10.10
CA LYS A 45 14.78 -5.79 -10.55
C LYS A 45 14.85 -5.71 -12.07
N LEU A 46 13.83 -5.12 -12.67
CA LEU A 46 13.73 -4.81 -14.09
C LEU A 46 14.02 -3.35 -14.35
N ASP A 47 13.59 -2.47 -13.44
CA ASP A 47 13.68 -1.02 -13.58
C ASP A 47 13.55 -0.34 -12.22
N GLU A 48 13.90 0.94 -12.16
CA GLU A 48 13.78 1.79 -10.98
C GLU A 48 13.67 3.25 -11.42
N PHE A 49 12.87 4.04 -10.72
CA PHE A 49 12.79 5.48 -10.93
C PHE A 49 12.39 6.23 -9.66
N SER A 50 12.87 7.47 -9.54
CA SER A 50 12.55 8.35 -8.42
C SER A 50 11.19 8.99 -8.58
N THR A 51 10.53 9.23 -7.46
CA THR A 51 9.25 9.94 -7.39
C THR A 51 9.39 11.26 -6.62
N LEU A 52 8.30 12.02 -6.56
CA LEU A 52 8.18 13.22 -5.71
C LEU A 52 7.45 12.91 -4.39
N CYS A 53 7.44 11.64 -3.97
CA CYS A 53 6.92 11.27 -2.67
C CYS A 53 7.78 11.83 -1.53
N GLU A 54 7.12 12.08 -0.42
CA GLU A 54 7.71 12.33 0.88
C GLU A 54 7.31 11.18 1.78
N ASN A 55 8.21 10.19 1.91
CA ASN A 55 7.93 8.94 2.62
C ASN A 55 6.78 8.14 1.98
N GLY A 56 7.03 7.66 0.76
CA GLY A 56 6.06 6.89 -0.02
C GLY A 56 5.61 5.63 0.71
N SER A 57 4.30 5.49 0.97
CA SER A 57 3.73 4.42 1.78
C SER A 57 2.78 3.50 1.01
N GLY A 58 2.12 3.97 -0.02
CA GLY A 58 1.19 3.18 -0.82
C GLY A 58 1.37 3.38 -2.31
N ILE A 59 1.00 2.39 -3.09
CA ILE A 59 1.00 2.43 -4.55
C ILE A 59 -0.15 1.61 -5.09
N THR A 60 -0.85 2.14 -6.10
CA THR A 60 -1.75 1.38 -6.97
C THR A 60 -1.67 1.88 -8.40
N ILE A 61 -2.17 1.10 -9.35
CA ILE A 61 -2.14 1.42 -10.78
C ILE A 61 -3.54 1.26 -11.37
N GLY A 62 -4.01 2.29 -12.06
CA GLY A 62 -5.29 2.29 -12.75
C GLY A 62 -5.39 3.39 -13.81
N ASP A 63 -6.13 3.13 -14.90
CA ASP A 63 -6.36 4.07 -16.02
C ASP A 63 -5.09 4.69 -16.61
N ASN A 64 -4.02 3.91 -16.72
CA ASN A 64 -2.69 4.33 -17.18
C ASN A 64 -2.00 5.35 -16.27
N PHE A 65 -2.39 5.40 -14.99
CA PHE A 65 -1.74 6.21 -13.97
C PHE A 65 -1.20 5.36 -12.83
N ILE A 66 -0.10 5.82 -12.25
CA ILE A 66 0.43 5.35 -10.97
C ILE A 66 -0.06 6.32 -9.91
N TRP A 67 -0.70 5.77 -8.88
CA TRP A 67 -1.16 6.51 -7.72
C TRP A 67 -0.29 6.18 -6.52
N LEU A 68 0.20 7.20 -5.82
CA LEU A 68 1.11 7.05 -4.70
C LEU A 68 0.57 7.75 -3.46
N ALA A 69 0.66 7.08 -2.33
CA ALA A 69 0.48 7.69 -1.02
C ALA A 69 1.82 8.27 -0.56
N SER A 70 1.87 9.58 -0.42
CA SER A 70 3.00 10.35 0.10
C SER A 70 2.65 10.78 1.52
N ASN A 71 3.26 10.15 2.52
CA ASN A 71 2.84 10.27 3.92
C ASN A 71 3.32 11.58 4.60
N GLY A 72 4.16 12.36 3.91
CA GLY A 72 4.69 13.59 4.47
C GLY A 72 5.76 13.35 5.51
N GLU A 73 5.60 13.91 6.70
CA GLU A 73 6.58 13.78 7.78
C GLU A 73 6.62 12.36 8.35
N THR A 74 7.85 11.82 8.50
CA THR A 74 8.10 10.53 9.15
C THR A 74 9.55 10.44 9.64
N GLU A 75 9.80 9.48 10.55
CA GLU A 75 11.14 9.14 11.03
C GLU A 75 11.86 8.10 10.12
N ALA A 76 11.21 7.62 9.06
CA ALA A 76 11.74 6.57 8.19
C ALA A 76 13.03 6.98 7.46
N ARG A 77 13.18 8.25 7.15
CA ARG A 77 14.37 8.84 6.52
C ARG A 77 14.62 10.28 6.98
N PRO A 78 15.85 10.79 6.79
CA PRO A 78 16.15 12.20 7.03
C PRO A 78 15.33 13.12 6.13
N PHE A 79 15.05 14.31 6.65
CA PHE A 79 14.41 15.40 5.92
C PHE A 79 15.25 15.82 4.70
N ARG A 80 14.60 16.09 3.59
CA ARG A 80 15.16 16.66 2.37
C ARG A 80 14.65 18.08 2.21
N GLY A 81 15.45 18.97 1.65
CA GLY A 81 15.07 20.39 1.45
C GLY A 81 13.86 20.59 0.52
N SER A 82 13.45 19.57 -0.21
CA SER A 82 12.24 19.55 -1.04
C SER A 82 10.97 19.08 -0.33
N ASP A 83 11.10 18.53 0.88
CA ASP A 83 9.97 17.98 1.63
C ASP A 83 9.06 19.11 2.16
N THR A 84 7.77 18.90 2.06
CA THR A 84 6.74 19.86 2.48
C THR A 84 6.12 19.51 3.84
N HIS A 85 6.39 18.31 4.35
CA HIS A 85 5.77 17.72 5.55
C HIS A 85 4.25 17.54 5.45
N ILE A 86 3.70 17.56 4.23
CA ILE A 86 2.27 17.44 4.00
C ILE A 86 2.00 16.09 3.34
N SER A 87 0.96 15.40 3.81
CA SER A 87 0.49 14.16 3.19
C SER A 87 -0.27 14.47 1.90
N TRP A 88 0.09 13.76 0.83
CA TRP A 88 -0.49 13.90 -0.50
C TRP A 88 -0.82 12.55 -1.11
N ILE A 89 -1.79 12.55 -2.01
CA ILE A 89 -1.96 11.48 -2.99
C ILE A 89 -1.49 12.02 -4.34
N LEU A 90 -0.48 11.35 -4.91
CA LEU A 90 0.15 11.77 -6.16
C LEU A 90 -0.38 10.93 -7.32
N LYS A 91 -0.68 11.58 -8.43
CA LYS A 91 -1.06 10.94 -9.71
C LYS A 91 0.07 11.15 -10.71
N LEU A 92 0.69 10.06 -11.18
CA LEU A 92 1.75 10.07 -12.17
C LEU A 92 1.25 9.40 -13.46
N ASP A 93 1.69 9.92 -14.60
CA ASP A 93 1.51 9.23 -15.87
C ASP A 93 2.35 7.95 -15.93
N MET A 94 1.74 6.83 -16.32
CA MET A 94 2.39 5.51 -16.29
C MET A 94 3.59 5.39 -17.24
N ASN A 95 3.56 6.08 -18.37
CA ASN A 95 4.60 5.99 -19.40
C ASN A 95 5.74 6.97 -19.16
N SER A 96 5.40 8.26 -18.99
CA SER A 96 6.39 9.32 -18.80
C SER A 96 6.90 9.40 -17.36
N ARG A 97 6.17 8.81 -16.38
CA ARG A 97 6.46 8.87 -14.95
C ARG A 97 6.39 10.28 -14.34
N ASN A 98 5.90 11.24 -15.11
CA ASN A 98 5.77 12.62 -14.67
C ASN A 98 4.58 12.77 -13.72
N LEU A 99 4.75 13.63 -12.71
CA LEU A 99 3.66 14.05 -11.85
C LEU A 99 2.63 14.83 -12.67
N ILE A 100 1.37 14.37 -12.63
CA ILE A 100 0.22 15.03 -13.27
C ILE A 100 -0.48 15.93 -12.27
N SER A 101 -0.77 15.42 -11.06
CA SER A 101 -1.48 16.16 -10.02
C SER A 101 -1.18 15.64 -8.62
N ARG A 102 -1.50 16.47 -7.63
CA ARG A 102 -1.48 16.16 -6.19
C ARG A 102 -2.85 16.44 -5.62
N PHE A 103 -3.32 15.56 -4.77
CA PHE A 103 -4.58 15.71 -4.05
C PHE A 103 -4.32 15.64 -2.54
N PRO A 104 -4.98 16.49 -1.73
CA PRO A 104 -4.93 16.35 -0.29
C PRO A 104 -5.58 15.02 0.12
N THR A 105 -5.19 14.49 1.27
CA THR A 105 -5.85 13.33 1.85
C THR A 105 -7.29 13.68 2.25
N PRO A 106 -8.26 12.78 2.05
CA PRO A 106 -9.70 13.10 2.27
C PRO A 106 -10.06 13.50 3.70
N ASP A 107 -9.26 13.07 4.68
CA ASP A 107 -9.46 13.34 6.11
C ASP A 107 -8.48 14.39 6.67
N GLY A 108 -7.55 14.89 5.83
CA GLY A 108 -6.50 15.81 6.25
C GLY A 108 -5.39 15.16 7.09
N GLY A 109 -5.41 13.84 7.27
CA GLY A 109 -4.43 13.06 8.02
C GLY A 109 -3.39 12.39 7.13
N GLY A 110 -2.64 11.45 7.71
CA GLY A 110 -1.72 10.58 6.98
C GLY A 110 -2.44 9.62 6.04
N VAL A 111 -1.70 9.02 5.11
CA VAL A 111 -2.22 8.04 4.16
C VAL A 111 -1.20 6.92 3.99
N HIS A 112 -1.66 5.68 3.99
CA HIS A 112 -0.79 4.52 3.73
C HIS A 112 -1.24 3.71 2.52
N GLY A 113 -2.43 3.12 2.55
CA GLY A 113 -2.90 2.22 1.50
C GLY A 113 -3.68 2.94 0.41
N LEU A 114 -3.47 2.50 -0.81
CA LEU A 114 -4.27 2.86 -1.98
C LEU A 114 -4.64 1.60 -2.74
N GLU A 115 -5.86 1.55 -3.32
CA GLU A 115 -6.23 0.48 -4.23
C GLU A 115 -7.22 0.96 -5.29
N TRP A 116 -6.94 0.62 -6.55
CA TRP A 116 -7.78 0.98 -7.69
C TRP A 116 -8.96 0.01 -7.83
N ASP A 117 -10.16 0.55 -7.96
CA ASP A 117 -11.40 -0.22 -8.08
C ASP A 117 -12.30 0.32 -9.21
N ASN A 118 -12.13 -0.19 -10.43
CA ASN A 118 -13.06 0.09 -11.55
C ASN A 118 -13.36 1.58 -11.77
N GLY A 119 -12.33 2.42 -11.82
CA GLY A 119 -12.48 3.86 -12.05
C GLY A 119 -12.60 4.70 -10.77
N LEU A 120 -12.54 4.08 -9.61
CA LEU A 120 -12.52 4.74 -8.30
C LEU A 120 -11.26 4.35 -7.52
N LEU A 121 -10.93 5.12 -6.49
CA LEU A 121 -9.74 4.91 -5.69
C LEU A 121 -10.11 4.72 -4.22
N TRP A 122 -9.75 3.57 -3.64
CA TRP A 122 -9.77 3.36 -2.21
C TRP A 122 -8.53 3.97 -1.56
N VAL A 123 -8.74 4.62 -0.42
CA VAL A 123 -7.71 5.31 0.36
C VAL A 123 -7.88 4.96 1.82
N THR A 124 -6.79 4.67 2.52
CA THR A 124 -6.82 4.59 3.99
C THR A 124 -6.84 5.97 4.62
N ALA A 125 -7.55 6.12 5.72
CA ALA A 125 -7.66 7.33 6.51
C ALA A 125 -7.40 7.06 7.99
N PHE A 126 -6.94 8.07 8.72
CA PHE A 126 -6.56 7.95 10.13
C PHE A 126 -7.29 8.92 11.06
N ASN A 127 -8.15 9.78 10.51
CA ASN A 127 -8.85 10.80 11.30
C ASN A 127 -10.32 10.98 10.86
N PRO A 128 -11.25 10.11 11.33
CA PRO A 128 -11.04 8.83 12.04
C PRO A 128 -10.48 7.74 11.13
N THR A 129 -10.08 6.61 11.73
CA THR A 129 -9.64 5.44 10.96
C THR A 129 -10.76 4.90 10.09
N ALA A 130 -10.53 4.85 8.78
CA ALA A 130 -11.54 4.48 7.80
C ALA A 130 -10.93 3.98 6.49
N LEU A 131 -11.75 3.29 5.70
CA LEU A 131 -11.51 3.12 4.28
C LEU A 131 -12.47 4.04 3.50
N ILE A 132 -11.91 4.86 2.63
CA ILE A 132 -12.62 5.89 1.88
C ILE A 132 -12.50 5.61 0.39
N LEU A 133 -13.63 5.56 -0.32
CA LEU A 133 -13.68 5.47 -1.78
C LEU A 133 -13.89 6.87 -2.35
N VAL A 134 -12.98 7.30 -3.20
CA VAL A 134 -13.01 8.62 -3.83
C VAL A 134 -13.09 8.55 -5.36
N ASN A 135 -13.66 9.56 -5.95
CA ASN A 135 -13.54 9.81 -7.39
C ASN A 135 -12.12 10.34 -7.69
N PRO A 136 -11.33 9.70 -8.57
CA PRO A 136 -9.94 10.08 -8.81
C PRO A 136 -9.74 11.39 -9.58
N ASP A 137 -10.80 11.98 -10.14
CA ASP A 137 -10.71 13.23 -10.89
C ASP A 137 -10.84 14.47 -10.00
N ASN A 138 -11.68 14.40 -8.96
CA ASN A 138 -11.97 15.54 -8.08
C ASN A 138 -11.79 15.25 -6.59
N PHE A 139 -11.46 14.00 -6.24
CA PHE A 139 -11.30 13.51 -4.87
C PHE A 139 -12.56 13.63 -3.98
N GLU A 140 -13.75 13.75 -4.59
CA GLU A 140 -15.01 13.65 -3.86
C GLU A 140 -15.22 12.25 -3.29
N VAL A 141 -15.57 12.20 -2.01
CA VAL A 141 -15.89 10.95 -1.31
C VAL A 141 -17.19 10.36 -1.86
N GLN A 142 -17.11 9.15 -2.40
CA GLN A 142 -18.25 8.41 -2.92
C GLN A 142 -18.84 7.48 -1.86
N PHE A 143 -17.99 6.89 -1.04
CA PHE A 143 -18.38 5.99 0.03
C PHE A 143 -17.27 5.93 1.09
N LYS A 144 -17.62 5.64 2.33
CA LYS A 144 -16.68 5.38 3.40
C LYS A 144 -17.28 4.49 4.48
N PHE A 145 -16.43 3.78 5.19
CA PHE A 145 -16.78 3.13 6.44
C PHE A 145 -15.62 3.21 7.43
N GLU A 146 -15.95 3.39 8.70
CA GLU A 146 -14.98 3.43 9.78
C GLU A 146 -14.56 2.00 10.15
N ILE A 147 -13.34 1.88 10.62
CA ILE A 147 -12.73 0.62 11.09
C ILE A 147 -12.00 0.88 12.41
N ASP A 148 -11.86 -0.15 13.23
CA ASP A 148 -11.16 -0.04 14.52
C ASP A 148 -9.65 -0.31 14.41
N GLN A 149 -9.14 -0.58 13.21
CA GLN A 149 -7.76 -0.96 12.92
C GLN A 149 -6.90 0.25 12.56
N SER A 150 -5.58 0.03 12.51
CA SER A 150 -4.62 0.96 11.93
C SER A 150 -4.36 0.57 10.47
N PRO A 151 -5.13 1.13 9.51
CA PRO A 151 -5.15 0.65 8.13
C PRO A 151 -3.86 1.01 7.38
N HIS A 152 -3.26 -0.01 6.74
CA HIS A 152 -2.09 0.17 5.89
C HIS A 152 -2.38 -0.28 4.46
N GLY A 153 -1.79 -1.37 3.97
CA GLY A 153 -1.98 -1.84 2.60
C GLY A 153 -3.40 -2.27 2.28
N LEU A 154 -3.81 -2.06 1.04
CA LEU A 154 -5.12 -2.45 0.52
C LEU A 154 -4.95 -3.40 -0.67
N ALA A 155 -5.89 -4.35 -0.82
CA ALA A 155 -5.98 -5.20 -2.02
C ALA A 155 -7.41 -5.70 -2.23
N ILE A 156 -7.92 -5.66 -3.47
CA ILE A 156 -9.29 -6.05 -3.80
C ILE A 156 -9.36 -7.53 -4.21
N GLU A 157 -10.34 -8.24 -3.66
CA GLU A 157 -10.72 -9.59 -4.08
C GLU A 157 -12.25 -9.73 -4.14
N GLY A 158 -12.80 -9.73 -5.34
CA GLY A 158 -14.24 -9.83 -5.56
C GLY A 158 -15.01 -8.68 -4.90
N GLU A 159 -15.95 -9.01 -4.01
CA GLU A 159 -16.73 -8.03 -3.25
C GLU A 159 -16.00 -7.50 -2.01
N GLY A 160 -14.81 -7.99 -1.74
CA GLY A 160 -14.03 -7.65 -0.55
C GLY A 160 -12.82 -6.77 -0.85
N ILE A 161 -12.41 -6.03 0.17
CA ILE A 161 -11.16 -5.31 0.21
C ILE A 161 -10.38 -5.78 1.43
N TRP A 162 -9.18 -6.31 1.20
CA TRP A 162 -8.23 -6.66 2.23
C TRP A 162 -7.52 -5.41 2.72
N CYS A 163 -7.33 -5.31 4.02
CA CYS A 163 -6.59 -4.24 4.67
C CYS A 163 -5.64 -4.83 5.70
N SER A 164 -4.36 -4.49 5.65
CA SER A 164 -3.41 -4.85 6.69
C SER A 164 -3.58 -3.92 7.89
N ASP A 165 -3.57 -4.52 9.08
CA ASP A 165 -3.55 -3.82 10.36
C ASP A 165 -2.22 -4.09 11.05
N ARG A 166 -1.43 -3.04 11.15
CA ARG A 166 -0.11 -3.13 11.72
C ARG A 166 -0.09 -3.27 13.24
N VAL A 167 -1.04 -2.64 13.94
CA VAL A 167 -1.09 -2.66 15.42
C VAL A 167 -1.47 -4.03 15.94
N ASP A 168 -2.55 -4.60 15.43
CA ASP A 168 -3.06 -5.92 15.84
C ASP A 168 -2.46 -7.08 15.03
N ARG A 169 -1.56 -6.78 14.08
CA ARG A 169 -0.86 -7.75 13.25
C ARG A 169 -1.79 -8.77 12.61
N ASN A 170 -2.73 -8.26 11.87
CA ASN A 170 -3.66 -9.07 11.10
C ASN A 170 -3.95 -8.45 9.72
N ILE A 171 -4.59 -9.22 8.87
CA ILE A 171 -5.10 -8.74 7.58
C ILE A 171 -6.58 -9.07 7.53
N ILE A 172 -7.41 -8.04 7.42
CA ILE A 172 -8.87 -8.17 7.47
C ILE A 172 -9.46 -7.89 6.10
N LYS A 173 -10.37 -8.75 5.67
CA LYS A 173 -11.18 -8.55 4.47
C LYS A 173 -12.52 -7.94 4.86
N TYR A 174 -12.81 -6.76 4.35
CA TYR A 174 -14.08 -6.07 4.52
C TYR A 174 -14.92 -6.20 3.26
N ASN A 175 -16.24 -6.26 3.41
CA ASN A 175 -17.16 -6.09 2.29
C ASN A 175 -17.14 -4.62 1.84
N LYS A 176 -16.83 -4.37 0.57
CA LYS A 176 -16.68 -3.02 0.00
C LYS A 176 -17.95 -2.18 0.06
N SER A 177 -19.14 -2.79 0.12
CA SER A 177 -20.41 -2.08 0.08
C SER A 177 -20.96 -1.69 1.46
N ASN A 178 -20.45 -2.29 2.54
CA ASN A 178 -21.05 -2.07 3.88
C ASN A 178 -20.05 -2.15 5.05
N GLY A 179 -18.75 -2.39 4.77
CA GLY A 179 -17.70 -2.44 5.78
C GLY A 179 -17.73 -3.66 6.72
N LYS A 180 -18.61 -4.65 6.49
CA LYS A 180 -18.65 -5.86 7.33
C LYS A 180 -17.42 -6.71 7.12
N ILE A 181 -16.86 -7.24 8.20
CA ILE A 181 -15.74 -8.18 8.15
C ILE A 181 -16.24 -9.49 7.50
N LEU A 182 -15.55 -9.90 6.44
CA LEU A 182 -15.77 -11.15 5.73
C LEU A 182 -14.79 -12.23 6.16
N GLU A 183 -13.53 -11.85 6.38
CA GLU A 183 -12.45 -12.78 6.68
C GLU A 183 -11.35 -12.09 7.48
N LYS A 184 -10.60 -12.85 8.27
CA LYS A 184 -9.43 -12.39 9.01
C LYS A 184 -8.29 -13.39 8.88
N ILE A 185 -7.08 -12.89 8.63
CA ILE A 185 -5.82 -13.62 8.66
C ILE A 185 -5.01 -13.08 9.84
N GLU A 186 -4.71 -13.93 10.81
CA GLU A 186 -3.85 -13.58 11.94
C GLU A 186 -2.40 -13.87 11.58
N ILE A 187 -1.52 -12.91 11.79
CA ILE A 187 -0.09 -13.06 11.56
C ILE A 187 0.53 -13.65 12.83
N PRO A 188 1.28 -14.76 12.74
CA PRO A 188 1.98 -15.34 13.88
C PRO A 188 2.95 -14.35 14.54
N ASP A 189 3.27 -14.55 15.82
CA ASP A 189 4.16 -13.65 16.57
C ASP A 189 5.56 -13.52 15.97
N ASP A 190 6.05 -14.55 15.32
CA ASP A 190 7.32 -14.57 14.58
C ASP A 190 7.17 -14.22 13.08
N GLY A 191 5.96 -13.89 12.64
CA GLY A 191 5.62 -13.55 11.27
C GLY A 191 6.02 -12.12 10.88
N PRO A 192 5.78 -11.73 9.60
CA PRO A 192 6.05 -10.38 9.11
C PRO A 192 5.12 -9.34 9.75
N ASP A 193 5.40 -8.07 9.48
CA ASP A 193 4.54 -6.93 9.75
C ASP A 193 4.04 -6.35 8.40
N PRO A 194 2.91 -6.83 7.84
CA PRO A 194 2.49 -6.43 6.50
C PRO A 194 2.09 -4.96 6.42
N HIS A 195 2.81 -4.20 5.58
CA HIS A 195 2.51 -2.80 5.27
C HIS A 195 1.66 -2.69 4.00
N GLY A 196 2.24 -2.98 2.83
CA GLY A 196 1.53 -2.98 1.56
C GLY A 196 0.86 -4.33 1.26
N LEU A 197 -0.21 -4.30 0.48
CA LEU A 197 -0.90 -5.49 -0.02
C LEU A 197 -1.16 -5.39 -1.52
N SER A 198 -1.17 -6.52 -2.22
CA SER A 198 -1.65 -6.65 -3.59
C SER A 198 -2.09 -8.08 -3.86
N ILE A 199 -3.02 -8.29 -4.78
CA ILE A 199 -3.48 -9.62 -5.17
C ILE A 199 -3.09 -9.93 -6.60
N LYS A 200 -2.54 -11.14 -6.81
CA LYS A 200 -2.33 -11.73 -8.12
C LYS A 200 -2.62 -13.22 -8.06
N ASP A 201 -3.46 -13.72 -8.96
CA ASP A 201 -3.76 -15.16 -9.11
C ASP A 201 -4.23 -15.84 -7.81
N LYS A 202 -5.07 -15.16 -7.00
CA LYS A 202 -5.55 -15.60 -5.68
C LYS A 202 -4.44 -15.72 -4.62
N ILE A 203 -3.32 -15.11 -4.86
CA ILE A 203 -2.22 -14.99 -3.91
C ILE A 203 -2.21 -13.55 -3.40
N LEU A 204 -2.27 -13.39 -2.09
CA LEU A 204 -2.10 -12.09 -1.43
C LEU A 204 -0.62 -11.85 -1.20
N TRP A 205 -0.09 -10.85 -1.86
CA TRP A 205 1.29 -10.37 -1.69
C TRP A 205 1.34 -9.27 -0.65
N TYR A 206 2.40 -9.26 0.13
CA TYR A 206 2.64 -8.23 1.13
C TYR A 206 4.08 -7.72 1.07
N SER A 207 4.29 -6.52 1.58
CA SER A 207 5.59 -5.97 1.93
C SER A 207 5.69 -5.79 3.44
N ASP A 208 6.88 -6.01 3.99
CA ASP A 208 7.25 -5.67 5.36
C ASP A 208 8.41 -4.68 5.29
N ALA A 209 8.18 -3.46 5.73
CA ALA A 209 9.16 -2.39 5.70
C ALA A 209 10.22 -2.50 6.80
N ALA A 210 10.06 -3.43 7.75
CA ALA A 210 10.88 -3.57 8.95
C ALA A 210 11.02 -2.26 9.74
N PHE A 211 9.96 -1.45 9.78
CA PHE A 211 9.94 -0.11 10.37
C PHE A 211 8.56 0.21 10.96
N PRO A 212 8.45 1.03 12.04
CA PRO A 212 9.52 1.56 12.92
C PRO A 212 10.02 0.56 13.97
N ASN A 213 9.25 -0.48 14.28
CA ASN A 213 9.58 -1.48 15.29
C ASN A 213 9.56 -2.88 14.64
N PRO A 214 10.63 -3.25 13.94
CA PRO A 214 10.64 -4.48 13.17
C PRO A 214 10.49 -5.71 14.06
N MET A 215 9.53 -6.57 13.72
CA MET A 215 9.42 -7.90 14.32
C MET A 215 10.50 -8.84 13.78
N ARG A 216 10.96 -8.57 12.56
CA ARG A 216 12.06 -9.26 11.91
C ARG A 216 13.22 -8.29 11.62
N PRO A 217 14.46 -8.77 11.61
CA PRO A 217 15.64 -7.90 11.45
C PRO A 217 15.90 -7.44 10.00
N PHE A 218 14.97 -7.71 9.08
CA PHE A 218 15.14 -7.39 7.66
C PHE A 218 13.78 -7.09 7.01
N PRO A 219 13.74 -6.17 6.03
CA PRO A 219 12.57 -5.96 5.21
C PRO A 219 12.33 -7.14 4.25
N GLU A 220 11.08 -7.39 3.90
CA GLU A 220 10.75 -8.48 2.98
C GLU A 220 9.55 -8.17 2.08
N ILE A 221 9.47 -8.91 0.99
CA ILE A 221 8.25 -9.07 0.19
C ILE A 221 7.88 -10.55 0.24
N GLY A 222 6.65 -10.84 0.53
CA GLY A 222 6.20 -12.22 0.63
C GLY A 222 4.78 -12.42 0.12
N SER A 223 4.28 -13.64 0.26
CA SER A 223 2.96 -14.00 -0.25
C SER A 223 2.21 -14.97 0.66
N ILE A 224 0.88 -14.91 0.60
CA ILE A 224 -0.06 -15.74 1.34
C ILE A 224 -1.06 -16.33 0.35
N GLU A 225 -1.19 -17.65 0.30
CA GLU A 225 -2.23 -18.31 -0.53
C GLU A 225 -3.61 -18.11 0.08
N LEU A 226 -4.53 -17.51 -0.70
CA LEU A 226 -5.95 -17.39 -0.35
C LEU A 226 -6.70 -18.63 -0.85
N ARG A 227 -7.09 -19.55 0.05
CA ARG A 227 -7.82 -20.78 -0.26
C ARG A 227 -9.31 -20.61 -0.04
#